data_9532ad7611997f575bc3a7c4b54f3df6
#
_entry.id   9532ad7611997f575bc3a7c4b54f3df6
#
_cell.length_a   1.000
_cell.length_b   1.000
_cell.length_c   1.000
_cell.angle_alpha   90.00
_cell.angle_beta   90.00
_cell.angle_gamma   90.00
#
_symmetry.space_group_name_H-M   'P 1'
#
loop_
_entity.id
_entity.type
_entity.pdbx_description
1 polymer ?
#
loop_
_entity_poly.entity_id
_entity_poly.type
_entity_poly.pdbx_seq_one_letter_code
_entity_poly.pdbx_strand_id
1 'polypeptide(L)'
;MERLRSGNGEFLAAAFMSVFITSMVILIIAVMQINFSMNNLSKAIVSSSRAVAVCATKTNAEKLSLEVAQASIENQNISDIKLVLEYADSNCNKWVTGNQVIITVSAYVKTMSPFLSGERSIVHMVTIEDSDELVGNGNAEKIWNYLLSHGITPAGAAGILGNMANESSTNLDPTLLEERAVRRTRITGQMYTQMVDSGEISRAEVISSSRFGLYSGGRYGYGIVQFTDPTIKEYLCRYTIDKGKSIGDLKGQLDSLMAYLQQYEPALLNTLKSIQDVEAASIAFLTQYEKPADIEREKGERASAALLYYCLLY
;
A
#
# COMPACT_ATOMS: atom_id res chain seq x y z
N MET A 1 -15.00 -82.88 22.83
CA MET A 1 -14.42 -81.63 23.45
C MET A 1 -13.61 -80.78 22.47
N GLU A 2 -13.14 -81.26 21.36
CA GLU A 2 -12.31 -80.47 20.38
C GLU A 2 -13.10 -79.47 19.58
N ARG A 3 -14.38 -79.69 19.26
CA ARG A 3 -15.17 -78.69 18.49
C ARG A 3 -15.48 -77.41 19.21
N LEU A 4 -15.53 -77.38 20.55
CA LEU A 4 -15.75 -76.19 21.36
C LEU A 4 -14.50 -75.33 21.48
N ARG A 5 -13.29 -75.91 21.32
CA ARG A 5 -12.01 -75.12 21.35
C ARG A 5 -11.71 -74.43 20.05
N SER A 6 -12.12 -75.01 18.89
CA SER A 6 -11.91 -74.32 17.59
C SER A 6 -12.80 -73.09 17.42
N GLY A 7 -14.06 -73.12 17.86
CA GLY A 7 -14.97 -72.01 17.78
C GLY A 7 -14.53 -70.74 18.59
N ASN A 8 -13.90 -70.96 19.73
CA ASN A 8 -13.36 -69.89 20.54
C ASN A 8 -12.15 -69.16 19.85
N GLY A 9 -11.31 -69.95 19.12
CA GLY A 9 -10.18 -69.40 18.37
C GLY A 9 -10.63 -68.58 17.18
N GLU A 10 -11.61 -69.00 16.42
CA GLU A 10 -12.19 -68.29 15.29
C GLU A 10 -12.91 -67.01 15.71
N PHE A 11 -13.66 -67.06 16.81
CA PHE A 11 -14.30 -65.86 17.39
C PHE A 11 -13.27 -64.82 17.85
N LEU A 12 -12.19 -65.24 18.53
CA LEU A 12 -11.13 -64.40 18.98
C LEU A 12 -10.40 -63.73 17.78
N ALA A 13 -10.08 -64.50 16.73
CA ALA A 13 -9.47 -63.99 15.50
C ALA A 13 -10.38 -63.00 14.80
N ALA A 14 -11.69 -63.25 14.70
CA ALA A 14 -12.66 -62.33 14.12
C ALA A 14 -12.76 -61.03 14.95
N ALA A 15 -12.72 -61.11 16.27
CA ALA A 15 -12.72 -59.94 17.15
C ALA A 15 -11.46 -59.09 16.95
N PHE A 16 -10.26 -59.64 16.89
CA PHE A 16 -9.03 -58.94 16.61
C PHE A 16 -9.03 -58.30 15.22
N MET A 17 -9.49 -59.00 14.19
CA MET A 17 -9.60 -58.47 12.83
C MET A 17 -10.58 -57.32 12.75
N SER A 18 -11.72 -57.37 13.45
CA SER A 18 -12.68 -56.25 13.47
C SER A 18 -12.10 -55.00 14.10
N VAL A 19 -11.36 -55.11 15.20
CA VAL A 19 -10.65 -53.98 15.85
C VAL A 19 -9.60 -53.39 14.92
N PHE A 20 -8.82 -54.23 14.25
CA PHE A 20 -7.81 -53.83 13.29
C PHE A 20 -8.41 -53.05 12.11
N ILE A 21 -9.45 -53.61 11.47
CA ILE A 21 -10.15 -52.97 10.35
C ILE A 21 -10.75 -51.63 10.79
N THR A 22 -11.41 -51.58 11.94
CA THR A 22 -12.00 -50.36 12.49
C THR A 22 -10.92 -49.28 12.73
N SER A 23 -9.77 -49.65 13.28
CA SER A 23 -8.65 -48.76 13.51
C SER A 23 -8.07 -48.19 12.20
N MET A 24 -7.97 -49.05 11.16
CA MET A 24 -7.53 -48.61 9.82
C MET A 24 -8.52 -47.62 9.20
N VAL A 25 -9.83 -47.88 9.31
CA VAL A 25 -10.87 -46.98 8.80
C VAL A 25 -10.80 -45.61 9.50
N ILE A 26 -10.67 -45.58 10.82
CA ILE A 26 -10.50 -44.36 11.60
C ILE A 26 -9.27 -43.59 11.16
N LEU A 27 -8.15 -44.27 10.92
CA LEU A 27 -6.91 -43.66 10.45
C LEU A 27 -7.08 -43.02 9.07
N ILE A 28 -7.70 -43.73 8.13
CA ILE A 28 -7.97 -43.24 6.77
C ILE A 28 -8.84 -41.97 6.85
N ILE A 29 -9.93 -41.99 7.62
CA ILE A 29 -10.81 -40.83 7.81
C ILE A 29 -10.03 -39.65 8.40
N ALA A 30 -9.20 -39.89 9.40
CA ALA A 30 -8.41 -38.85 10.02
C ALA A 30 -7.42 -38.18 9.03
N VAL A 31 -6.77 -38.97 8.17
CA VAL A 31 -5.87 -38.48 7.11
C VAL A 31 -6.66 -37.63 6.09
N MET A 32 -7.86 -38.10 5.70
CA MET A 32 -8.74 -37.34 4.81
C MET A 32 -9.14 -35.99 5.45
N GLN A 33 -9.50 -36.00 6.72
CA GLN A 33 -9.82 -34.75 7.46
C GLN A 33 -8.65 -33.78 7.49
N ILE A 34 -7.42 -34.24 7.69
CA ILE A 34 -6.21 -33.41 7.62
C ILE A 34 -6.07 -32.79 6.23
N ASN A 35 -6.18 -33.58 5.16
CA ASN A 35 -6.04 -33.09 3.79
C ASN A 35 -7.09 -32.03 3.45
N PHE A 36 -8.36 -32.25 3.83
CA PHE A 36 -9.41 -31.25 3.64
C PHE A 36 -9.11 -29.96 4.42
N SER A 37 -8.63 -30.08 5.65
CA SER A 37 -8.28 -28.93 6.48
C SER A 37 -7.09 -28.17 5.91
N MET A 38 -6.07 -28.86 5.42
CA MET A 38 -4.92 -28.22 4.75
C MET A 38 -5.33 -27.48 3.47
N ASN A 39 -6.26 -28.03 2.70
CA ASN A 39 -6.81 -27.34 1.52
C ASN A 39 -7.57 -26.07 1.90
N ASN A 40 -8.32 -26.06 3.00
CA ASN A 40 -8.98 -24.86 3.50
C ASN A 40 -7.97 -23.82 3.98
N LEU A 41 -6.93 -24.22 4.72
CA LEU A 41 -5.84 -23.34 5.10
C LEU A 41 -5.11 -22.76 3.89
N SER A 42 -4.90 -23.56 2.82
CA SER A 42 -4.31 -23.08 1.56
C SER A 42 -5.16 -22.02 0.87
N LYS A 43 -6.47 -22.15 0.87
CA LYS A 43 -7.38 -21.12 0.35
C LYS A 43 -7.34 -19.85 1.21
N ALA A 44 -7.35 -20.02 2.52
CA ALA A 44 -7.30 -18.91 3.45
C ALA A 44 -6.02 -18.09 3.29
N ILE A 45 -4.84 -18.74 3.18
CA ILE A 45 -3.58 -18.02 3.03
C ILE A 45 -3.50 -17.27 1.70
N VAL A 46 -4.02 -17.82 0.59
CA VAL A 46 -4.06 -17.12 -0.70
C VAL A 46 -4.96 -15.89 -0.65
N SER A 47 -6.13 -16.01 -0.03
CA SER A 47 -7.05 -14.87 0.14
C SER A 47 -6.46 -13.80 1.05
N SER A 48 -5.85 -14.19 2.17
CA SER A 48 -5.17 -13.30 3.11
C SER A 48 -3.96 -12.62 2.47
N SER A 49 -3.21 -13.32 1.62
CA SER A 49 -2.05 -12.78 0.90
C SER A 49 -2.43 -11.57 0.03
N ARG A 50 -3.56 -11.66 -0.67
CA ARG A 50 -4.07 -10.54 -1.47
C ARG A 50 -4.46 -9.34 -0.60
N ALA A 51 -5.08 -9.59 0.56
CA ALA A 51 -5.42 -8.54 1.50
C ALA A 51 -4.15 -7.86 2.07
N VAL A 52 -3.12 -8.65 2.39
CA VAL A 52 -1.83 -8.13 2.89
C VAL A 52 -1.13 -7.26 1.84
N ALA A 53 -1.08 -7.71 0.58
CA ALA A 53 -0.36 -7.02 -0.50
C ALA A 53 -0.80 -5.57 -0.68
N VAL A 54 -2.10 -5.29 -0.52
CA VAL A 54 -2.69 -3.97 -0.80
C VAL A 54 -2.97 -3.13 0.45
N CYS A 55 -2.55 -3.59 1.64
CA CYS A 55 -2.75 -2.82 2.86
C CYS A 55 -1.66 -1.76 3.05
N ALA A 56 -2.08 -0.55 3.33
CA ALA A 56 -1.21 0.61 3.52
C ALA A 56 -0.30 0.51 4.76
N THR A 57 -0.69 -0.24 5.79
CA THR A 57 0.08 -0.42 7.04
C THR A 57 0.07 -1.87 7.50
N LYS A 58 1.13 -2.28 8.23
CA LYS A 58 1.24 -3.63 8.80
C LYS A 58 0.06 -3.96 9.73
N THR A 59 -0.33 -3.02 10.60
CA THR A 59 -1.43 -3.22 11.55
C THR A 59 -2.76 -3.50 10.84
N ASN A 60 -3.06 -2.75 9.78
CA ASN A 60 -4.26 -2.99 8.98
C ASN A 60 -4.16 -4.32 8.23
N ALA A 61 -2.98 -4.66 7.71
CA ALA A 61 -2.73 -5.95 7.06
C ALA A 61 -2.97 -7.13 8.00
N GLU A 62 -2.44 -7.08 9.22
CA GLU A 62 -2.65 -8.11 10.26
C GLU A 62 -4.13 -8.31 10.58
N LYS A 63 -4.85 -7.21 10.80
CA LYS A 63 -6.28 -7.25 11.12
C LYS A 63 -7.12 -7.81 9.97
N LEU A 64 -7.00 -7.19 8.79
CA LEU A 64 -7.81 -7.55 7.63
C LEU A 64 -7.51 -8.97 7.15
N SER A 65 -6.24 -9.36 7.12
CA SER A 65 -5.85 -10.71 6.67
C SER A 65 -6.34 -11.81 7.61
N LEU A 66 -6.38 -11.56 8.93
CA LEU A 66 -6.97 -12.47 9.91
C LEU A 66 -8.49 -12.60 9.71
N GLU A 67 -9.20 -11.49 9.51
CA GLU A 67 -10.64 -11.49 9.21
C GLU A 67 -10.93 -12.29 7.92
N VAL A 68 -10.14 -12.08 6.86
CA VAL A 68 -10.25 -12.82 5.60
C VAL A 68 -9.94 -14.30 5.76
N ALA A 69 -8.90 -14.65 6.54
CA ALA A 69 -8.58 -16.05 6.84
C ALA A 69 -9.73 -16.75 7.55
N GLN A 70 -10.29 -16.12 8.58
CA GLN A 70 -11.43 -16.65 9.35
C GLN A 70 -12.67 -16.82 8.46
N ALA A 71 -12.98 -15.83 7.63
CA ALA A 71 -14.12 -15.90 6.71
C ALA A 71 -13.96 -16.94 5.59
N SER A 72 -12.72 -17.30 5.23
CA SER A 72 -12.43 -18.27 4.18
C SER A 72 -12.48 -19.74 4.65
N ILE A 73 -12.58 -19.98 5.95
CA ILE A 73 -12.54 -21.32 6.54
C ILE A 73 -13.93 -21.70 7.05
N GLU A 74 -14.65 -22.47 6.26
CA GLU A 74 -16.00 -22.99 6.59
C GLU A 74 -15.97 -24.42 7.16
N ASN A 75 -14.88 -24.85 7.79
CA ASN A 75 -14.71 -26.23 8.25
C ASN A 75 -14.82 -26.32 9.78
N GLN A 76 -15.84 -27.06 10.28
CA GLN A 76 -16.09 -27.28 11.71
C GLN A 76 -14.94 -28.05 12.43
N ASN A 77 -14.05 -28.69 11.69
CA ASN A 77 -12.89 -29.37 12.25
C ASN A 77 -11.66 -28.44 12.44
N ILE A 78 -11.78 -27.16 12.08
CA ILE A 78 -10.72 -26.19 12.20
C ILE A 78 -11.13 -25.16 13.28
N SER A 79 -10.24 -24.93 14.24
CA SER A 79 -10.40 -23.92 15.29
C SER A 79 -9.09 -23.16 15.54
N ASP A 80 -9.15 -22.12 16.39
CA ASP A 80 -7.98 -21.38 16.84
C ASP A 80 -7.11 -20.85 15.70
N ILE A 81 -7.75 -20.22 14.70
CA ILE A 81 -7.08 -19.65 13.54
C ILE A 81 -6.23 -18.47 13.98
N LYS A 82 -4.94 -18.52 13.70
CA LYS A 82 -3.96 -17.47 13.96
C LYS A 82 -3.30 -17.08 12.65
N LEU A 83 -2.95 -15.80 12.55
CA LEU A 83 -2.18 -15.27 11.42
C LEU A 83 -1.03 -14.43 11.98
N VAL A 84 0.17 -14.67 11.45
CA VAL A 84 1.38 -13.94 11.82
C VAL A 84 2.01 -13.38 10.56
N LEU A 85 2.42 -12.10 10.60
CA LEU A 85 3.16 -11.41 9.55
C LEU A 85 4.57 -11.08 10.03
N GLU A 86 5.57 -11.59 9.33
CA GLU A 86 6.97 -11.33 9.60
C GLU A 86 7.64 -10.75 8.35
N TYR A 87 8.62 -9.87 8.50
CA TYR A 87 9.39 -9.40 7.36
C TYR A 87 10.30 -10.53 6.86
N ALA A 88 10.38 -10.70 5.53
CA ALA A 88 11.22 -11.74 4.92
C ALA A 88 12.70 -11.47 5.12
N ASP A 89 13.10 -10.17 5.15
CA ASP A 89 14.45 -9.73 5.50
C ASP A 89 14.46 -9.19 6.93
N SER A 90 15.25 -9.82 7.80
CA SER A 90 15.41 -9.40 9.19
C SER A 90 16.03 -8.00 9.36
N ASN A 91 16.75 -7.50 8.35
CA ASN A 91 17.33 -6.16 8.32
C ASN A 91 16.33 -5.09 7.86
N CYS A 92 15.21 -5.50 7.28
CA CYS A 92 14.15 -4.61 6.79
C CYS A 92 12.90 -4.77 7.66
N ASN A 93 12.66 -3.81 8.56
CA ASN A 93 11.52 -3.80 9.47
C ASN A 93 10.49 -2.72 9.12
N LYS A 94 10.43 -2.29 7.87
CA LYS A 94 9.52 -1.25 7.39
C LYS A 94 8.47 -1.83 6.45
N TRP A 95 7.24 -1.35 6.59
CA TRP A 95 6.12 -1.66 5.71
C TRP A 95 6.16 -0.75 4.49
N VAL A 96 6.94 -1.11 3.46
CA VAL A 96 7.15 -0.30 2.25
C VAL A 96 6.90 -1.13 1.00
N THR A 97 6.39 -0.49 -0.04
CA THR A 97 6.14 -1.10 -1.35
C THR A 97 7.42 -1.75 -1.90
N GLY A 98 7.29 -2.97 -2.38
CA GLY A 98 8.40 -3.78 -2.89
C GLY A 98 9.05 -4.70 -1.84
N ASN A 99 8.87 -4.46 -0.55
CA ASN A 99 9.34 -5.38 0.49
C ASN A 99 8.51 -6.64 0.53
N GLN A 100 9.13 -7.73 1.01
CA GLN A 100 8.48 -9.01 1.14
C GLN A 100 8.17 -9.32 2.61
N VAL A 101 7.00 -9.88 2.83
CA VAL A 101 6.56 -10.40 4.12
C VAL A 101 6.19 -11.86 4.03
N ILE A 102 6.44 -12.59 5.09
CA ILE A 102 6.06 -13.98 5.28
C ILE A 102 4.75 -13.99 6.06
N ILE A 103 3.72 -14.60 5.48
CA ILE A 103 2.45 -14.86 6.14
C ILE A 103 2.44 -16.29 6.62
N THR A 104 2.16 -16.50 7.88
CA THR A 104 1.91 -17.81 8.46
C THR A 104 0.47 -17.87 8.95
N VAL A 105 -0.32 -18.76 8.37
CA VAL A 105 -1.66 -19.09 8.87
C VAL A 105 -1.58 -20.44 9.59
N SER A 106 -1.93 -20.45 10.86
CA SER A 106 -1.98 -21.66 11.67
C SER A 106 -3.36 -21.86 12.28
N ALA A 107 -3.75 -23.12 12.47
CA ALA A 107 -5.00 -23.48 13.10
C ALA A 107 -4.91 -24.87 13.73
N TYR A 108 -5.75 -25.12 14.74
CA TYR A 108 -5.93 -26.46 15.30
C TYR A 108 -6.87 -27.28 14.43
N VAL A 109 -6.41 -28.43 13.97
CA VAL A 109 -7.17 -29.39 13.16
C VAL A 109 -7.58 -30.55 14.03
N LYS A 110 -8.90 -30.69 14.24
CA LYS A 110 -9.51 -31.81 14.95
C LYS A 110 -9.77 -32.96 13.97
N THR A 111 -9.36 -34.16 14.32
CA THR A 111 -9.61 -35.37 13.53
C THR A 111 -10.32 -36.41 14.35
N MET A 112 -10.84 -37.44 13.67
CA MET A 112 -11.47 -38.62 14.31
C MET A 112 -10.48 -39.41 15.17
N SER A 113 -9.17 -39.33 14.86
CA SER A 113 -8.10 -39.84 15.70
C SER A 113 -7.48 -38.75 16.57
N PRO A 114 -7.62 -38.80 17.91
CA PRO A 114 -7.02 -37.80 18.77
C PRO A 114 -5.49 -37.66 18.62
N PHE A 115 -4.81 -38.73 18.25
CA PHE A 115 -3.35 -38.77 18.03
C PHE A 115 -2.90 -37.98 16.78
N LEU A 116 -3.82 -37.75 15.83
CA LEU A 116 -3.57 -37.02 14.59
C LEU A 116 -4.13 -35.59 14.63
N SER A 117 -4.90 -35.25 15.67
CA SER A 117 -5.35 -33.90 15.92
C SER A 117 -4.16 -33.01 16.37
N GLY A 118 -4.14 -31.75 15.94
CA GLY A 118 -3.08 -30.82 16.35
C GLY A 118 -2.98 -29.59 15.47
N GLU A 119 -2.07 -28.72 15.83
CA GLU A 119 -1.81 -27.48 15.09
C GLU A 119 -1.18 -27.79 13.72
N ARG A 120 -1.67 -27.10 12.70
CA ARG A 120 -1.16 -27.13 11.32
C ARG A 120 -0.97 -25.71 10.86
N SER A 121 0.09 -25.48 10.09
CA SER A 121 0.41 -24.16 9.54
C SER A 121 0.76 -24.25 8.06
N ILE A 122 0.48 -23.15 7.36
CA ILE A 122 0.91 -22.92 5.98
C ILE A 122 1.59 -21.56 5.96
N VAL A 123 2.66 -21.48 5.18
CA VAL A 123 3.48 -20.29 5.02
C VAL A 123 3.44 -19.84 3.57
N HIS A 124 3.33 -18.53 3.35
CA HIS A 124 3.37 -17.91 2.03
C HIS A 124 4.16 -16.62 2.08
N MET A 125 4.85 -16.29 0.99
CA MET A 125 5.60 -15.04 0.86
C MET A 125 4.82 -14.08 -0.04
N VAL A 126 4.68 -12.82 0.38
CA VAL A 126 3.93 -11.77 -0.32
C VAL A 126 4.78 -10.53 -0.45
N THR A 127 4.71 -9.88 -1.61
CA THR A 127 5.28 -8.55 -1.83
C THR A 127 4.23 -7.49 -1.48
N ILE A 128 4.62 -6.48 -0.73
CA ILE A 128 3.79 -5.32 -0.40
C ILE A 128 3.64 -4.48 -1.67
N GLU A 129 2.41 -4.32 -2.16
CA GLU A 129 2.08 -3.57 -3.37
C GLU A 129 1.69 -2.12 -3.07
N ASP A 130 1.10 -1.86 -1.88
CA ASP A 130 0.75 -0.52 -1.41
C ASP A 130 1.28 -0.29 0.01
N SER A 131 1.70 0.95 0.29
CA SER A 131 2.23 1.35 1.59
C SER A 131 2.03 2.84 1.80
N ASP A 132 1.70 3.24 3.01
CA ASP A 132 1.70 4.65 3.41
C ASP A 132 3.11 5.18 3.72
N GLU A 133 4.08 4.29 3.90
CA GLU A 133 5.46 4.68 4.15
C GLU A 133 6.22 4.92 2.83
N LEU A 134 6.83 6.09 2.73
CA LEU A 134 7.74 6.45 1.64
C LEU A 134 9.18 6.10 2.02
N VAL A 135 9.93 5.52 1.08
CA VAL A 135 11.34 5.16 1.26
C VAL A 135 12.24 6.36 1.01
N GLY A 136 13.10 6.71 1.96
CA GLY A 136 14.09 7.78 1.81
C GLY A 136 14.33 8.57 3.09
N ASN A 137 15.47 9.26 3.16
CA ASN A 137 15.89 10.04 4.34
C ASN A 137 15.34 11.48 4.35
N GLY A 138 14.87 11.97 3.20
CA GLY A 138 14.28 13.31 3.06
C GLY A 138 13.21 13.30 1.98
N ASN A 139 12.48 14.41 1.83
CA ASN A 139 11.37 14.49 0.88
C ASN A 139 11.82 14.23 -0.57
N ALA A 140 12.98 14.74 -0.97
CA ALA A 140 13.52 14.52 -2.31
C ALA A 140 13.73 13.03 -2.61
N GLU A 141 14.40 12.29 -1.71
CA GLU A 141 14.64 10.86 -1.88
C GLU A 141 13.35 10.06 -1.84
N LYS A 142 12.40 10.43 -0.96
CA LYS A 142 11.08 9.81 -0.88
C LYS A 142 10.28 10.00 -2.18
N ILE A 143 10.26 11.20 -2.72
CA ILE A 143 9.58 11.51 -3.99
C ILE A 143 10.26 10.75 -5.14
N TRP A 144 11.59 10.77 -5.19
CA TRP A 144 12.37 10.04 -6.19
C TRP A 144 12.00 8.55 -6.23
N ASN A 145 12.11 7.87 -5.07
CA ASN A 145 11.83 6.45 -4.95
C ASN A 145 10.36 6.13 -5.27
N TYR A 146 9.43 6.99 -4.86
CA TYR A 146 8.02 6.86 -5.21
C TYR A 146 7.80 6.93 -6.73
N LEU A 147 8.38 7.91 -7.41
CA LEU A 147 8.26 8.08 -8.85
C LEU A 147 8.84 6.88 -9.63
N LEU A 148 10.03 6.40 -9.23
CA LEU A 148 10.65 5.22 -9.83
C LEU A 148 9.78 3.97 -9.65
N SER A 149 9.19 3.76 -8.47
CA SER A 149 8.29 2.63 -8.21
C SER A 149 7.02 2.65 -9.06
N HIS A 150 6.62 3.85 -9.57
CA HIS A 150 5.51 4.02 -10.51
C HIS A 150 5.92 3.97 -11.99
N GLY A 151 7.17 3.53 -12.26
CA GLY A 151 7.70 3.33 -13.60
C GLY A 151 8.14 4.61 -14.31
N ILE A 152 8.27 5.74 -13.59
CA ILE A 152 8.90 6.95 -14.11
C ILE A 152 10.41 6.69 -14.25
N THR A 153 11.03 7.12 -15.34
CA THR A 153 12.48 6.98 -15.52
C THR A 153 13.25 7.88 -14.56
N PRO A 154 14.55 7.61 -14.28
CA PRO A 154 15.38 8.52 -13.49
C PRO A 154 15.40 9.95 -14.04
N ALA A 155 15.46 10.12 -15.37
CA ALA A 155 15.40 11.43 -16.00
C ALA A 155 14.02 12.10 -15.81
N GLY A 156 12.93 11.32 -15.94
CA GLY A 156 11.57 11.79 -15.67
C GLY A 156 11.38 12.23 -14.21
N ALA A 157 11.88 11.43 -13.25
CA ALA A 157 11.81 11.74 -11.83
C ALA A 157 12.58 13.03 -11.48
N ALA A 158 13.78 13.19 -12.05
CA ALA A 158 14.58 14.40 -11.90
C ALA A 158 13.83 15.63 -12.46
N GLY A 159 13.24 15.50 -13.66
CA GLY A 159 12.46 16.55 -14.29
C GLY A 159 11.29 17.03 -13.43
N ILE A 160 10.53 16.09 -12.83
CA ILE A 160 9.45 16.39 -11.88
C ILE A 160 10.00 17.10 -10.63
N LEU A 161 11.05 16.54 -10.00
CA LEU A 161 11.66 17.13 -8.80
C LEU A 161 12.19 18.54 -9.03
N GLY A 162 12.81 18.81 -10.18
CA GLY A 162 13.28 20.15 -10.54
C GLY A 162 12.15 21.16 -10.62
N ASN A 163 10.99 20.78 -11.14
CA ASN A 163 9.81 21.63 -11.15
C ASN A 163 9.23 21.81 -9.73
N MET A 164 9.09 20.72 -8.96
CA MET A 164 8.61 20.78 -7.58
C MET A 164 9.46 21.69 -6.70
N ALA A 165 10.79 21.68 -6.84
CA ALA A 165 11.69 22.51 -6.04
C ALA A 165 11.50 24.01 -6.29
N ASN A 166 11.11 24.38 -7.48
CA ASN A 166 10.77 25.79 -7.79
C ASN A 166 9.39 26.19 -7.26
N GLU A 167 8.46 25.22 -7.14
CA GLU A 167 7.11 25.46 -6.63
C GLU A 167 7.04 25.43 -5.08
N SER A 168 7.74 24.46 -4.45
CA SER A 168 7.58 24.17 -3.03
C SER A 168 8.84 24.37 -2.17
N SER A 169 9.82 25.11 -2.66
CA SER A 169 11.16 25.26 -2.06
C SER A 169 12.06 24.02 -2.21
N THR A 170 13.35 24.20 -1.98
CA THR A 170 14.36 23.11 -2.08
C THR A 170 14.13 21.96 -1.10
N ASN A 171 13.32 22.17 -0.04
CA ASN A 171 12.95 21.14 0.94
C ASN A 171 11.75 20.29 0.51
N LEU A 172 11.10 20.65 -0.60
CA LEU A 172 9.91 19.94 -1.10
C LEU A 172 8.87 19.75 0.01
N ASP A 173 8.52 20.86 0.69
CA ASP A 173 7.62 20.85 1.85
C ASP A 173 6.16 20.63 1.41
N PRO A 174 5.53 19.51 1.79
CA PRO A 174 4.16 19.23 1.43
C PRO A 174 3.13 20.13 2.14
N THR A 175 3.56 20.92 3.14
CA THR A 175 2.69 21.85 3.84
C THR A 175 2.82 23.30 3.33
N LEU A 176 3.62 23.52 2.28
CA LEU A 176 3.86 24.88 1.79
C LEU A 176 2.57 25.53 1.23
N LEU A 177 2.19 26.66 1.77
CA LEU A 177 1.14 27.53 1.23
C LEU A 177 1.78 28.65 0.40
N GLU A 178 1.16 29.01 -0.72
CA GLU A 178 1.63 30.09 -1.59
C GLU A 178 1.96 31.35 -0.79
N GLU A 179 3.13 31.93 -1.03
CA GLU A 179 3.66 33.09 -0.26
C GLU A 179 2.70 34.27 -0.26
N ARG A 180 2.00 34.52 -1.36
CA ARG A 180 1.00 35.59 -1.46
C ARG A 180 -0.15 35.36 -0.49
N ALA A 181 -0.62 34.11 -0.34
CA ALA A 181 -1.63 33.76 0.64
C ALA A 181 -1.13 33.99 2.07
N VAL A 182 0.09 33.53 2.37
CA VAL A 182 0.73 33.70 3.68
C VAL A 182 0.88 35.20 4.04
N ARG A 183 1.42 36.02 3.13
CA ARG A 183 1.60 37.47 3.38
C ARG A 183 0.28 38.18 3.68
N ARG A 184 -0.79 37.81 3.00
CA ARG A 184 -2.09 38.48 3.13
C ARG A 184 -2.87 38.00 4.36
N THR A 185 -2.83 36.73 4.68
CA THR A 185 -3.65 36.17 5.75
C THR A 185 -2.91 36.03 7.07
N ARG A 186 -1.58 36.03 7.06
CA ARG A 186 -0.70 35.68 8.18
C ARG A 186 -0.83 34.18 8.60
N ILE A 187 -1.49 33.37 7.81
CA ILE A 187 -1.61 31.93 8.03
C ILE A 187 -0.43 31.24 7.36
N THR A 188 0.36 30.50 8.12
CA THR A 188 1.47 29.68 7.59
C THR A 188 0.93 28.41 6.94
N GLY A 189 1.73 27.74 6.13
CA GLY A 189 1.33 26.45 5.53
C GLY A 189 0.98 25.39 6.59
N GLN A 190 1.73 25.33 7.69
CA GLN A 190 1.42 24.44 8.82
C GLN A 190 0.08 24.77 9.48
N MET A 191 -0.20 26.06 9.73
CA MET A 191 -1.49 26.49 10.27
C MET A 191 -2.63 26.13 9.32
N TYR A 192 -2.44 26.36 8.01
CA TYR A 192 -3.43 25.97 6.99
C TYR A 192 -3.70 24.47 7.04
N THR A 193 -2.64 23.64 7.09
CA THR A 193 -2.76 22.19 7.20
C THR A 193 -3.59 21.82 8.43
N GLN A 194 -3.29 22.38 9.61
CA GLN A 194 -4.04 22.11 10.84
C GLN A 194 -5.52 22.53 10.74
N MET A 195 -5.82 23.67 10.14
CA MET A 195 -7.19 24.16 9.94
C MET A 195 -8.00 23.23 9.02
N VAL A 196 -7.36 22.69 7.97
CA VAL A 196 -8.01 21.72 7.08
C VAL A 196 -8.19 20.39 7.79
N ASP A 197 -7.16 19.87 8.43
CA ASP A 197 -7.19 18.56 9.11
C ASP A 197 -8.18 18.53 10.29
N SER A 198 -8.38 19.67 10.96
CA SER A 198 -9.41 19.82 12.02
C SER A 198 -10.82 20.05 11.49
N GLY A 199 -10.99 20.30 10.20
CA GLY A 199 -12.28 20.62 9.58
C GLY A 199 -12.71 22.06 9.71
N GLU A 200 -11.87 22.96 10.24
CA GLU A 200 -12.13 24.41 10.28
C GLU A 200 -12.21 25.00 8.86
N ILE A 201 -11.35 24.52 7.94
CA ILE A 201 -11.47 24.76 6.51
C ILE A 201 -12.07 23.50 5.88
N SER A 202 -13.24 23.63 5.33
CA SER A 202 -13.94 22.51 4.70
C SER A 202 -13.30 22.12 3.36
N ARG A 203 -13.52 20.85 2.95
CA ARG A 203 -13.12 20.35 1.63
C ARG A 203 -13.55 21.28 0.47
N ALA A 204 -14.77 21.80 0.52
CA ALA A 204 -15.28 22.71 -0.51
C ALA A 204 -14.52 24.03 -0.55
N GLU A 205 -14.10 24.57 0.60
CA GLU A 205 -13.29 25.76 0.69
C GLU A 205 -11.86 25.55 0.20
N VAL A 206 -11.28 24.36 0.43
CA VAL A 206 -9.98 23.98 -0.15
C VAL A 206 -10.05 24.00 -1.66
N ILE A 207 -11.04 23.33 -2.26
CA ILE A 207 -11.21 23.22 -3.71
C ILE A 207 -11.46 24.58 -4.34
N SER A 208 -12.38 25.35 -3.80
CA SER A 208 -12.76 26.67 -4.34
C SER A 208 -11.76 27.78 -4.03
N SER A 209 -10.82 27.57 -3.11
CA SER A 209 -9.93 28.61 -2.56
C SER A 209 -10.69 29.79 -1.95
N SER A 210 -11.93 29.60 -1.50
CA SER A 210 -12.82 30.68 -1.09
C SER A 210 -12.47 31.28 0.28
N ARG A 211 -11.82 30.50 1.15
CA ARG A 211 -11.57 30.88 2.56
C ARG A 211 -10.86 32.21 2.74
N PHE A 212 -9.91 32.52 1.87
CA PHE A 212 -9.06 33.69 2.08
C PHE A 212 -9.46 34.92 1.28
N GLY A 213 -10.42 34.85 0.40
CA GLY A 213 -10.92 35.99 -0.38
C GLY A 213 -9.79 36.77 -1.08
N LEU A 214 -8.76 36.08 -1.58
CA LEU A 214 -7.51 36.72 -2.04
C LEU A 214 -7.71 37.64 -3.22
N TYR A 215 -8.68 37.34 -4.09
CA TYR A 215 -9.18 38.21 -5.18
C TYR A 215 -10.59 37.74 -5.56
N SER A 216 -11.32 38.52 -6.34
CA SER A 216 -12.49 38.01 -7.07
C SER A 216 -12.00 36.92 -8.04
N GLY A 217 -12.15 35.66 -7.64
CA GLY A 217 -11.63 34.51 -8.37
C GLY A 217 -10.18 34.11 -8.08
N GLY A 218 -9.52 34.68 -7.06
CA GLY A 218 -8.14 34.38 -6.69
C GLY A 218 -7.99 32.99 -6.10
N ARG A 219 -7.14 32.18 -6.72
CA ARG A 219 -6.73 30.85 -6.27
C ARG A 219 -5.38 30.97 -5.57
N TYR A 220 -5.07 30.03 -4.69
CA TYR A 220 -3.76 29.91 -4.06
C TYR A 220 -3.23 28.48 -4.20
N GLY A 221 -1.92 28.36 -4.31
CA GLY A 221 -1.23 27.08 -4.36
C GLY A 221 -0.96 26.52 -2.97
N TYR A 222 -0.94 25.19 -2.87
CA TYR A 222 -0.60 24.45 -1.65
C TYR A 222 0.14 23.16 -1.99
N GLY A 223 1.13 22.79 -1.17
CA GLY A 223 1.83 21.51 -1.26
C GLY A 223 2.96 21.45 -2.31
N ILE A 224 3.42 20.23 -2.60
CA ILE A 224 4.66 19.96 -3.35
C ILE A 224 4.67 20.44 -4.80
N VAL A 225 3.53 20.56 -5.45
CA VAL A 225 3.37 21.11 -6.82
C VAL A 225 2.48 22.34 -6.82
N GLN A 226 2.31 23.01 -5.68
CA GLN A 226 1.42 24.16 -5.54
C GLN A 226 0.04 23.93 -6.18
N PHE A 227 -0.67 22.88 -5.72
CA PHE A 227 -2.02 22.57 -6.17
C PHE A 227 -2.91 23.82 -6.16
N THR A 228 -3.24 24.37 -7.32
CA THR A 228 -3.93 25.67 -7.47
C THR A 228 -5.31 25.53 -8.10
N ASP A 229 -5.43 24.78 -9.19
CA ASP A 229 -6.67 24.61 -9.93
C ASP A 229 -7.69 23.74 -9.13
N PRO A 230 -8.99 24.08 -9.18
CA PRO A 230 -10.02 23.30 -8.48
C PRO A 230 -10.03 21.81 -8.83
N THR A 231 -9.77 21.45 -10.10
CA THR A 231 -9.73 20.05 -10.51
C THR A 231 -8.57 19.32 -9.84
N ILE A 232 -7.38 19.94 -9.80
CA ILE A 232 -6.21 19.37 -9.15
C ILE A 232 -6.43 19.29 -7.63
N LYS A 233 -7.03 20.30 -7.01
CA LYS A 233 -7.40 20.29 -5.59
C LYS A 233 -8.46 19.24 -5.24
N GLU A 234 -9.37 18.94 -6.17
CA GLU A 234 -10.31 17.84 -6.01
C GLU A 234 -9.57 16.50 -5.85
N TYR A 235 -8.53 16.25 -6.66
CA TYR A 235 -7.66 15.08 -6.53
C TYR A 235 -6.87 15.10 -5.23
N LEU A 236 -6.31 16.24 -4.84
CA LEU A 236 -5.63 16.41 -3.56
C LEU A 236 -6.54 15.97 -2.40
N CYS A 237 -7.76 16.51 -2.33
CA CYS A 237 -8.72 16.15 -1.28
C CYS A 237 -9.10 14.66 -1.31
N ARG A 238 -9.30 14.10 -2.51
CA ARG A 238 -9.65 12.68 -2.69
C ARG A 238 -8.58 11.72 -2.16
N TYR A 239 -7.31 12.07 -2.33
CA TYR A 239 -6.18 11.21 -1.93
C TYR A 239 -5.64 11.52 -0.53
N THR A 240 -6.13 12.60 0.10
CA THR A 240 -5.78 13.00 1.47
C THR A 240 -7.01 12.95 2.38
N ILE A 241 -7.79 14.02 2.44
CA ILE A 241 -8.92 14.21 3.36
C ILE A 241 -9.94 13.06 3.29
N ASP A 242 -10.37 12.68 2.08
CA ASP A 242 -11.39 11.63 1.87
C ASP A 242 -10.88 10.23 2.30
N LYS A 243 -9.55 10.08 2.45
CA LYS A 243 -8.91 8.87 3.01
C LYS A 243 -8.55 8.99 4.49
N GLY A 244 -8.96 10.07 5.16
CA GLY A 244 -8.66 10.32 6.58
C GLY A 244 -7.20 10.66 6.84
N LYS A 245 -6.45 11.14 5.82
CA LYS A 245 -5.08 11.59 5.93
C LYS A 245 -5.03 13.11 6.04
N SER A 246 -3.91 13.63 6.58
CA SER A 246 -3.62 15.06 6.52
C SER A 246 -3.55 15.55 5.08
N ILE A 247 -4.03 16.76 4.82
CA ILE A 247 -3.85 17.40 3.50
C ILE A 247 -2.36 17.62 3.18
N GLY A 248 -1.51 17.70 4.21
CA GLY A 248 -0.05 17.76 4.11
C GLY A 248 0.65 16.41 4.00
N ASP A 249 -0.08 15.28 3.87
CA ASP A 249 0.51 13.96 3.70
C ASP A 249 1.23 13.85 2.35
N LEU A 250 2.56 13.64 2.41
CA LEU A 250 3.39 13.62 1.20
C LEU A 250 2.97 12.53 0.22
N LYS A 251 2.65 11.32 0.72
CA LYS A 251 2.20 10.23 -0.14
C LYS A 251 0.85 10.54 -0.78
N GLY A 252 -0.09 11.07 -0.01
CA GLY A 252 -1.39 11.49 -0.53
C GLY A 252 -1.27 12.54 -1.63
N GLN A 253 -0.34 13.49 -1.50
CA GLN A 253 -0.05 14.49 -2.54
C GLN A 253 0.57 13.85 -3.80
N LEU A 254 1.47 12.89 -3.64
CA LEU A 254 2.06 12.14 -4.76
C LEU A 254 1.03 11.25 -5.45
N ASP A 255 0.21 10.52 -4.70
CA ASP A 255 -0.89 9.72 -5.24
C ASP A 255 -1.87 10.60 -6.03
N SER A 256 -2.18 11.80 -5.52
CA SER A 256 -3.02 12.80 -6.18
C SER A 256 -2.42 13.25 -7.51
N LEU A 257 -1.12 13.59 -7.53
CA LEU A 257 -0.42 13.99 -8.74
C LEU A 257 -0.43 12.89 -9.80
N MET A 258 -0.08 11.65 -9.41
CA MET A 258 -0.03 10.53 -10.35
C MET A 258 -1.40 10.20 -10.92
N ALA A 259 -2.45 10.22 -10.10
CA ALA A 259 -3.82 9.99 -10.55
C ALA A 259 -4.32 11.10 -11.49
N TYR A 260 -3.96 12.35 -11.21
CA TYR A 260 -4.27 13.47 -12.10
C TYR A 260 -3.56 13.32 -13.45
N LEU A 261 -2.25 13.03 -13.46
CA LEU A 261 -1.49 12.82 -14.69
C LEU A 261 -2.06 11.65 -15.50
N GLN A 262 -2.46 10.57 -14.85
CA GLN A 262 -3.05 9.42 -15.54
C GLN A 262 -4.38 9.76 -16.20
N GLN A 263 -5.19 10.60 -15.59
CA GLN A 263 -6.53 10.94 -16.07
C GLN A 263 -6.51 12.07 -17.12
N TYR A 264 -5.73 13.11 -16.90
CA TYR A 264 -5.80 14.35 -17.70
C TYR A 264 -4.59 14.59 -18.60
N GLU A 265 -3.41 14.04 -18.24
CA GLU A 265 -2.18 14.24 -18.98
C GLU A 265 -1.47 12.90 -19.30
N PRO A 266 -2.19 11.89 -19.86
CA PRO A 266 -1.61 10.57 -20.09
C PRO A 266 -0.44 10.58 -21.07
N ALA A 267 -0.40 11.53 -22.01
CA ALA A 267 0.70 11.70 -22.94
C ALA A 267 1.98 12.14 -22.21
N LEU A 268 1.87 13.11 -21.30
CA LEU A 268 2.98 13.53 -20.44
C LEU A 268 3.46 12.37 -19.57
N LEU A 269 2.54 11.65 -18.91
CA LEU A 269 2.90 10.51 -18.07
C LEU A 269 3.69 9.43 -18.85
N ASN A 270 3.26 9.10 -20.07
CA ASN A 270 3.96 8.16 -20.93
C ASN A 270 5.35 8.69 -21.35
N THR A 271 5.47 9.99 -21.62
CA THR A 271 6.76 10.63 -21.90
C THR A 271 7.69 10.49 -20.70
N LEU A 272 7.24 10.80 -19.49
CA LEU A 272 8.04 10.70 -18.27
C LEU A 272 8.45 9.26 -17.92
N LYS A 273 7.69 8.26 -18.38
CA LYS A 273 8.02 6.83 -18.24
C LYS A 273 9.04 6.31 -19.27
N SER A 274 9.36 7.09 -20.31
CA SER A 274 10.27 6.64 -21.37
C SER A 274 11.45 7.56 -21.62
N ILE A 275 11.38 8.81 -21.21
CA ILE A 275 12.39 9.84 -21.46
C ILE A 275 13.71 9.53 -20.74
N GLN A 276 14.85 9.82 -21.39
CA GLN A 276 16.19 9.63 -20.84
C GLN A 276 16.96 10.95 -20.66
N ASP A 277 16.44 12.03 -21.22
CA ASP A 277 17.03 13.36 -21.14
C ASP A 277 16.37 14.16 -20.00
N VAL A 278 17.16 14.59 -19.03
CA VAL A 278 16.71 15.28 -17.81
C VAL A 278 16.13 16.67 -18.12
N GLU A 279 16.79 17.42 -19.02
CA GLU A 279 16.35 18.75 -19.41
C GLU A 279 15.02 18.68 -20.16
N ALA A 280 14.93 17.76 -21.13
CA ALA A 280 13.70 17.53 -21.88
C ALA A 280 12.54 17.06 -20.95
N ALA A 281 12.82 16.22 -19.94
CA ALA A 281 11.84 15.81 -18.95
C ALA A 281 11.31 17.01 -18.13
N SER A 282 12.21 17.86 -17.68
CA SER A 282 11.86 19.08 -16.93
C SER A 282 11.00 20.04 -17.76
N ILE A 283 11.38 20.26 -19.02
CA ILE A 283 10.62 21.10 -19.94
C ILE A 283 9.26 20.51 -20.27
N ALA A 284 9.16 19.19 -20.44
CA ALA A 284 7.89 18.51 -20.70
C ALA A 284 6.91 18.69 -19.53
N PHE A 285 7.38 18.53 -18.28
CA PHE A 285 6.54 18.72 -17.11
C PHE A 285 6.13 20.18 -16.95
N LEU A 286 7.07 21.14 -17.12
CA LEU A 286 6.81 22.57 -17.08
C LEU A 286 5.72 22.98 -18.07
N THR A 287 5.84 22.54 -19.32
CA THR A 287 4.95 23.00 -20.41
C THR A 287 3.58 22.33 -20.41
N GLN A 288 3.48 21.09 -19.97
CA GLN A 288 2.24 20.31 -20.04
C GLN A 288 1.48 20.29 -18.72
N TYR A 289 2.18 20.31 -17.56
CA TYR A 289 1.55 20.29 -16.25
C TYR A 289 1.49 21.67 -15.61
N GLU A 290 2.63 22.36 -15.41
CA GLU A 290 2.69 23.64 -14.69
C GLU A 290 2.10 24.81 -15.51
N LYS A 291 2.38 24.88 -16.80
CA LYS A 291 1.85 25.85 -17.77
C LYS A 291 2.02 27.33 -17.29
N PRO A 292 3.22 27.75 -16.85
CA PRO A 292 3.43 29.11 -16.38
C PRO A 292 3.25 30.12 -17.50
N ALA A 293 3.04 31.39 -17.13
CA ALA A 293 2.86 32.47 -18.11
C ALA A 293 4.14 32.78 -18.94
N ASP A 294 5.34 32.52 -18.38
CA ASP A 294 6.63 32.76 -19.02
C ASP A 294 7.52 31.51 -18.97
N ILE A 295 7.26 30.58 -19.89
CA ILE A 295 8.00 29.30 -20.01
C ILE A 295 9.49 29.55 -20.29
N GLU A 296 9.82 30.52 -21.16
CA GLU A 296 11.21 30.78 -21.57
C GLU A 296 12.09 31.23 -20.40
N ARG A 297 11.57 32.00 -19.49
CA ARG A 297 12.29 32.41 -18.28
C ARG A 297 12.52 31.25 -17.31
N GLU A 298 11.51 30.41 -17.11
CA GLU A 298 11.54 29.39 -16.06
C GLU A 298 12.24 28.10 -16.47
N LYS A 299 12.28 27.77 -17.77
CA LYS A 299 12.84 26.50 -18.26
C LYS A 299 14.28 26.24 -17.81
N GLY A 300 15.14 27.27 -17.82
CA GLY A 300 16.55 27.13 -17.47
C GLY A 300 16.77 26.83 -15.98
N GLU A 301 16.02 27.52 -15.09
CA GLU A 301 16.10 27.33 -13.65
C GLU A 301 15.62 25.93 -13.26
N ARG A 302 14.48 25.49 -13.80
CA ARG A 302 13.88 24.17 -13.53
C ARG A 302 14.72 23.04 -14.08
N ALA A 303 15.30 23.18 -15.29
CA ALA A 303 16.22 22.20 -15.87
C ALA A 303 17.50 22.08 -15.02
N SER A 304 18.06 23.20 -14.56
CA SER A 304 19.24 23.19 -13.67
C SER A 304 18.96 22.50 -12.35
N ALA A 305 17.80 22.76 -11.73
CA ALA A 305 17.35 22.07 -10.53
C ALA A 305 17.15 20.56 -10.78
N ALA A 306 16.57 20.18 -11.93
CA ALA A 306 16.40 18.77 -12.31
C ALA A 306 17.75 18.05 -12.45
N LEU A 307 18.73 18.66 -13.10
CA LEU A 307 20.08 18.09 -13.22
C LEU A 307 20.74 17.90 -11.84
N LEU A 308 20.54 18.84 -10.90
CA LEU A 308 21.04 18.72 -9.53
C LEU A 308 20.44 17.47 -8.84
N TYR A 309 19.12 17.27 -8.89
CA TYR A 309 18.49 16.10 -8.29
C TYR A 309 18.91 14.81 -8.99
N TYR A 310 19.09 14.82 -10.30
CA TYR A 310 19.61 13.65 -11.01
C TYR A 310 21.00 13.27 -10.50
N CYS A 311 21.92 14.22 -10.36
CA CYS A 311 23.28 13.95 -9.86
C CYS A 311 23.31 13.52 -8.38
N LEU A 312 22.34 13.95 -7.58
CA LEU A 312 22.31 13.64 -6.14
C LEU A 312 21.65 12.27 -5.84
N LEU A 313 20.72 11.83 -6.67
CA LEU A 313 19.83 10.70 -6.34
C LEU A 313 20.03 9.49 -7.27
N TYR A 314 20.60 9.68 -8.47
CA TYR A 314 20.92 8.63 -9.42
C TYR A 314 22.37 8.23 -9.36
#